data_e8e139ecbd84833c324f845e4e052e03
#
_entry.id   e8e139ecbd84833c324f845e4e052e03
#
_cell.length_a   1.000
_cell.length_b   1.000
_cell.length_c   1.000
_cell.angle_alpha   90.00
_cell.angle_beta   90.00
_cell.angle_gamma   90.00
#
_symmetry.space_group_name_H-M   'P 1'
#
loop_
_entity.id
_entity.type
_entity.pdbx_description
1 polymer ?
#
loop_
_entity_poly.entity_id
_entity_poly.type
_entity_poly.pdbx_seq_one_letter_code
_entity_poly.pdbx_strand_id
1 'polypeptide(L)'
;MKEKIEKQIEEMKKQTIGVEIEMNNITRMDAAKVVAAYFGTRPWYAARDYGYDACACKDRKDRVWKFQKDVSIAGPDSEKCEMVTPILTYDDIEDLQEIVRALRKAGA
;
A
#
# COMPACT_ATOMS: atom_id res chain seq x y z
N MET A 1 -30.47 13.95 -16.20
CA MET A 1 -29.73 12.71 -16.04
C MET A 1 -28.22 12.88 -16.11
N LYS A 2 -27.71 13.62 -17.11
CA LYS A 2 -26.29 13.93 -17.26
C LYS A 2 -25.74 14.74 -16.07
N GLU A 3 -26.45 15.78 -15.64
CA GLU A 3 -26.06 16.61 -14.49
C GLU A 3 -25.96 15.80 -13.18
N LYS A 4 -26.88 14.85 -12.97
CA LYS A 4 -26.87 13.99 -11.80
C LYS A 4 -25.65 13.07 -11.77
N ILE A 5 -25.24 12.54 -12.92
CA ILE A 5 -24.07 11.68 -13.05
C ILE A 5 -22.79 12.50 -12.81
N GLU A 6 -22.68 13.68 -13.37
CA GLU A 6 -21.53 14.57 -13.17
C GLU A 6 -21.38 14.95 -11.69
N LYS A 7 -22.50 15.25 -11.02
CA LYS A 7 -22.50 15.56 -9.58
C LYS A 7 -22.05 14.36 -8.73
N GLN A 8 -22.50 13.14 -9.08
CA GLN A 8 -22.06 11.93 -8.39
C GLN A 8 -20.56 11.68 -8.56
N ILE A 9 -20.02 11.93 -9.75
CA ILE A 9 -18.59 11.80 -10.02
C ILE A 9 -17.80 12.83 -9.20
N GLU A 10 -18.25 14.06 -9.11
CA GLU A 10 -17.60 15.10 -8.31
C GLU A 10 -17.60 14.75 -6.83
N GLU A 11 -18.70 14.22 -6.30
CA GLU A 11 -18.79 13.77 -4.93
C GLU A 11 -17.84 12.59 -4.65
N MET A 12 -17.75 11.65 -5.57
CA MET A 12 -16.84 10.51 -5.47
C MET A 12 -15.37 10.96 -5.44
N LYS A 13 -15.01 11.97 -6.23
CA LYS A 13 -13.64 12.52 -6.26
C LYS A 13 -13.24 13.18 -4.95
N LYS A 14 -14.20 13.61 -4.15
CA LYS A 14 -13.94 14.23 -2.84
C LYS A 14 -13.80 13.21 -1.72
N GLN A 15 -14.17 11.96 -1.95
CA GLN A 15 -14.06 10.91 -0.95
C GLN A 15 -12.61 10.53 -0.71
N THR A 16 -12.32 10.18 0.53
CA THR A 16 -11.01 9.68 0.94
C THR A 16 -11.16 8.26 1.47
N ILE A 17 -10.11 7.47 1.30
CA ILE A 17 -10.12 6.06 1.72
C ILE A 17 -8.75 5.66 2.24
N GLY A 18 -8.73 4.97 3.37
CA GLY A 18 -7.56 4.22 3.82
C GLY A 18 -7.74 2.77 3.42
N VAL A 19 -6.69 2.15 2.89
CA VAL A 19 -6.75 0.76 2.40
C VAL A 19 -5.72 -0.08 3.15
N GLU A 20 -6.13 -1.27 3.57
CA GLU A 20 -5.26 -2.30 4.13
C GLU A 20 -5.31 -3.50 3.19
N ILE A 21 -4.14 -3.95 2.72
CA ILE A 21 -4.03 -5.09 1.82
C ILE A 21 -3.13 -6.14 2.46
N GLU A 22 -3.69 -7.33 2.69
CA GLU A 22 -2.97 -8.46 3.24
C GLU A 22 -2.27 -9.24 2.12
N MET A 23 -1.01 -9.62 2.37
CA MET A 23 -0.18 -10.35 1.42
C MET A 23 0.58 -11.47 2.11
N ASN A 24 0.84 -12.55 1.37
CA ASN A 24 1.80 -13.58 1.76
C ASN A 24 2.85 -13.72 0.65
N ASN A 25 3.83 -14.62 0.84
CA ASN A 25 4.89 -14.89 -0.13
C ASN A 25 5.80 -13.70 -0.45
N ILE A 26 5.78 -12.67 0.37
CA ILE A 26 6.64 -11.50 0.22
C ILE A 26 7.00 -10.96 1.60
N THR A 27 8.25 -10.58 1.79
CA THR A 27 8.65 -9.96 3.05
C THR A 27 8.18 -8.50 3.10
N ARG A 28 8.05 -7.96 4.30
CA ARG A 28 7.67 -6.56 4.47
C ARG A 28 8.64 -5.60 3.78
N MET A 29 9.95 -5.86 3.89
CA MET A 29 10.95 -5.03 3.22
C MET A 29 10.88 -5.17 1.70
N ASP A 30 10.69 -6.38 1.16
CA ASP A 30 10.57 -6.55 -0.28
C ASP A 30 9.33 -5.87 -0.83
N ALA A 31 8.21 -5.93 -0.12
CA ALA A 31 7.01 -5.18 -0.48
C ALA A 31 7.26 -3.67 -0.47
N ALA A 32 7.92 -3.16 0.57
CA ALA A 32 8.27 -1.75 0.65
C ALA A 32 9.20 -1.33 -0.49
N LYS A 33 10.16 -2.18 -0.88
CA LYS A 33 11.04 -1.92 -2.02
C LYS A 33 10.28 -1.82 -3.34
N VAL A 34 9.30 -2.69 -3.56
CA VAL A 34 8.47 -2.66 -4.78
C VAL A 34 7.70 -1.34 -4.86
N VAL A 35 7.06 -0.94 -3.77
CA VAL A 35 6.26 0.30 -3.75
C VAL A 35 7.16 1.54 -3.84
N ALA A 36 8.28 1.54 -3.13
CA ALA A 36 9.26 2.62 -3.21
C ALA A 36 9.80 2.78 -4.63
N ALA A 37 10.14 1.68 -5.31
CA ALA A 37 10.60 1.72 -6.69
C ALA A 37 9.55 2.32 -7.62
N TYR A 38 8.28 1.99 -7.41
CA TYR A 38 7.17 2.55 -8.19
C TYR A 38 7.12 4.09 -8.06
N PHE A 39 7.28 4.59 -6.84
CA PHE A 39 7.22 6.02 -6.57
C PHE A 39 8.55 6.76 -6.77
N GLY A 40 9.65 6.03 -6.99
CA GLY A 40 10.97 6.63 -7.09
C GLY A 40 11.53 7.08 -5.74
N THR A 41 11.16 6.41 -4.66
CA THR A 41 11.61 6.71 -3.30
C THR A 41 12.40 5.52 -2.74
N ARG A 42 12.80 5.60 -1.47
CA ARG A 42 13.56 4.54 -0.80
C ARG A 42 12.78 4.02 0.41
N PRO A 43 12.77 2.68 0.61
CA PRO A 43 12.16 2.12 1.82
C PRO A 43 13.09 2.24 3.02
N TRP A 44 12.50 2.14 4.22
CA TRP A 44 13.26 2.09 5.47
C TRP A 44 12.57 1.17 6.47
N TYR A 45 13.32 0.71 7.47
CA TYR A 45 12.75 0.01 8.61
C TYR A 45 12.19 1.02 9.60
N ALA A 46 10.87 1.02 9.77
CA ALA A 46 10.19 1.93 10.71
C ALA A 46 10.28 1.41 12.14
N ALA A 47 10.31 0.08 12.32
CA ALA A 47 10.54 -0.58 13.61
C ALA A 47 11.22 -1.92 13.36
N ARG A 48 12.17 -2.29 14.25
CA ARG A 48 12.88 -3.58 14.20
C ARG A 48 12.85 -4.17 15.61
N ASP A 49 11.85 -5.02 15.86
CA ASP A 49 11.65 -5.59 17.20
C ASP A 49 11.16 -7.04 17.11
N TYR A 50 11.98 -7.96 17.58
CA TYR A 50 11.65 -9.40 17.77
C TYR A 50 10.93 -10.09 16.60
N GLY A 51 11.34 -9.83 15.36
CA GLY A 51 10.69 -10.42 14.17
C GLY A 51 9.42 -9.70 13.73
N TYR A 52 9.07 -8.60 14.38
CA TYR A 52 7.93 -7.75 14.01
C TYR A 52 8.39 -6.50 13.27
N ASP A 53 9.40 -6.68 12.40
CA ASP A 53 9.93 -5.55 11.64
C ASP A 53 8.83 -4.90 10.82
N ALA A 54 8.59 -3.62 11.05
CA ALA A 54 7.74 -2.80 10.20
C ALA A 54 8.63 -2.00 9.24
N CYS A 55 8.19 -1.92 8.00
CA CYS A 55 8.87 -1.17 6.96
C CYS A 55 7.97 -0.07 6.43
N ALA A 56 8.54 0.90 5.77
CA ALA A 56 7.78 2.01 5.22
C ALA A 56 8.48 2.58 3.99
N CYS A 57 7.73 3.28 3.18
CA CYS A 57 8.26 4.13 2.12
C CYS A 57 7.33 5.32 1.92
N LYS A 58 7.81 6.34 1.22
CA LYS A 58 7.00 7.50 0.89
C LYS A 58 6.57 7.48 -0.57
N ASP A 59 5.44 8.09 -0.86
CA ASP A 59 5.01 8.34 -2.23
C ASP A 59 5.50 9.71 -2.73
N ARG A 60 5.05 10.10 -3.92
CA ARG A 60 5.46 11.37 -4.53
C ARG A 60 4.92 12.60 -3.81
N LYS A 61 3.90 12.42 -2.97
CA LYS A 61 3.28 13.48 -2.14
C LYS A 61 3.79 13.46 -0.70
N ASP A 62 4.89 12.74 -0.46
CA ASP A 62 5.53 12.63 0.86
C ASP A 62 4.67 11.94 1.93
N ARG A 63 3.66 11.17 1.50
CA ARG A 63 2.82 10.38 2.40
C ARG A 63 3.48 9.03 2.66
N VAL A 64 3.28 8.49 3.87
CA VAL A 64 3.91 7.24 4.31
C VAL A 64 3.01 6.04 4.02
N TRP A 65 3.57 5.05 3.33
CA TRP A 65 2.99 3.72 3.10
C TRP A 65 3.69 2.76 4.04
N LYS A 66 2.92 2.01 4.83
CA LYS A 66 3.46 1.11 5.87
C LYS A 66 3.28 -0.35 5.48
N PHE A 67 4.24 -1.16 5.90
CA PHE A 67 4.26 -2.60 5.68
C PHE A 67 4.54 -3.26 7.02
N GLN A 68 3.53 -3.90 7.58
CA GLN A 68 3.61 -4.45 8.93
C GLN A 68 3.18 -5.92 8.94
N LYS A 69 3.45 -6.62 10.05
CA LYS A 69 3.07 -8.02 10.21
C LYS A 69 1.60 -8.10 10.61
N ASP A 70 0.87 -8.98 9.91
CA ASP A 70 -0.47 -9.39 10.32
C ASP A 70 -0.42 -10.88 10.65
N VAL A 71 -0.62 -11.23 11.90
CA VAL A 71 -0.53 -12.61 12.39
C VAL A 71 -1.64 -13.53 11.86
N SER A 72 -2.73 -12.96 11.36
CA SER A 72 -3.84 -13.72 10.76
C SER A 72 -3.51 -14.25 9.37
N ILE A 73 -2.46 -13.72 8.71
CA ILE A 73 -2.06 -14.15 7.37
C ILE A 73 -1.36 -15.51 7.47
N ALA A 74 -1.70 -16.43 6.56
CA ALA A 74 -1.08 -17.75 6.49
C ALA A 74 0.35 -17.67 5.96
N GLY A 75 1.23 -18.57 6.42
CA GLY A 75 2.60 -18.70 5.96
C GLY A 75 3.64 -18.37 7.02
N PRO A 76 4.93 -18.35 6.65
CA PRO A 76 6.01 -17.97 7.56
C PRO A 76 5.86 -16.53 8.06
N ASP A 77 6.26 -16.29 9.31
CA ASP A 77 6.16 -14.96 9.91
C ASP A 77 6.88 -13.87 9.10
N SER A 78 8.00 -14.20 8.47
CA SER A 78 8.75 -13.26 7.62
C SER A 78 7.98 -12.83 6.36
N GLU A 79 6.98 -13.60 5.94
CA GLU A 79 6.20 -13.37 4.72
C GLU A 79 4.76 -12.94 5.01
N LYS A 80 4.45 -12.63 6.26
CA LYS A 80 3.16 -12.07 6.65
C LYS A 80 3.25 -10.55 6.55
N CYS A 81 2.61 -9.99 5.54
CA CYS A 81 2.71 -8.57 5.23
C CYS A 81 1.34 -7.95 5.05
N GLU A 82 1.10 -6.87 5.77
CA GLU A 82 -0.05 -6.01 5.56
C GLU A 82 0.43 -4.65 5.09
N MET A 83 -0.02 -4.24 3.91
CA MET A 83 0.25 -2.88 3.43
C MET A 83 -0.85 -1.95 3.90
N VAL A 84 -0.48 -0.93 4.65
CA VAL A 84 -1.38 0.11 5.12
C VAL A 84 -1.08 1.39 4.34
N THR A 85 -2.04 1.82 3.53
CA THR A 85 -1.86 3.04 2.75
C THR A 85 -2.08 4.28 3.61
N PRO A 86 -1.54 5.44 3.20
CA PRO A 86 -2.03 6.70 3.73
C PRO A 86 -3.47 6.93 3.27
N ILE A 87 -4.08 8.01 3.71
CA ILE A 87 -5.41 8.39 3.22
C ILE A 87 -5.29 8.76 1.74
N LEU A 88 -6.01 8.02 0.90
CA LEU A 88 -5.98 8.17 -0.55
C LEU A 88 -7.22 8.92 -1.04
N THR A 89 -7.08 9.55 -2.19
CA THR A 89 -8.18 10.20 -2.89
C THR A 89 -8.47 9.46 -4.20
N TYR A 90 -9.50 9.88 -4.90
CA TYR A 90 -9.84 9.31 -6.20
C TYR A 90 -8.65 9.33 -7.18
N ASP A 91 -7.86 10.40 -7.16
CA ASP A 91 -6.71 10.55 -8.04
C ASP A 91 -5.57 9.55 -7.75
N ASP A 92 -5.60 8.89 -6.61
CA ASP A 92 -4.60 7.89 -6.21
C ASP A 92 -4.94 6.47 -6.66
N ILE A 93 -6.14 6.23 -7.20
CA ILE A 93 -6.62 4.87 -7.49
C ILE A 93 -5.77 4.19 -8.55
N GLU A 94 -5.35 4.90 -9.59
CA GLU A 94 -4.50 4.33 -10.63
C GLU A 94 -3.16 3.87 -10.06
N ASP A 95 -2.55 4.67 -9.22
CA ASP A 95 -1.30 4.30 -8.53
C ASP A 95 -1.51 3.06 -7.67
N LEU A 96 -2.60 2.99 -6.92
CA LEU A 96 -2.91 1.83 -6.09
C LEU A 96 -3.04 0.55 -6.93
N GLN A 97 -3.71 0.62 -8.07
CA GLN A 97 -3.87 -0.51 -8.99
C GLN A 97 -2.52 -0.97 -9.55
N GLU A 98 -1.68 -0.05 -9.96
CA GLU A 98 -0.34 -0.38 -10.48
C GLU A 98 0.56 -0.97 -9.40
N ILE A 99 0.46 -0.47 -8.17
CA ILE A 99 1.18 -1.02 -7.02
C ILE A 99 0.75 -2.46 -6.75
N VAL A 100 -0.54 -2.75 -6.76
CA VAL A 100 -1.05 -4.12 -6.56
C VAL A 100 -0.53 -5.06 -7.65
N ARG A 101 -0.50 -4.62 -8.90
CA ARG A 101 0.07 -5.40 -10.01
C ARG A 101 1.55 -5.67 -9.82
N ALA A 102 2.30 -4.65 -9.41
CA ALA A 102 3.74 -4.76 -9.16
C ALA A 102 4.04 -5.74 -8.02
N LEU A 103 3.27 -5.69 -6.94
CA LEU A 103 3.39 -6.61 -5.81
C LEU A 103 3.10 -8.06 -6.24
N ARG A 104 2.06 -8.29 -7.03
CA ARG A 104 1.76 -9.62 -7.57
C ARG A 104 2.89 -10.13 -8.46
N LYS A 105 3.46 -9.29 -9.27
CA LYS A 105 4.62 -9.63 -10.12
C LYS A 105 5.84 -10.02 -9.29
N ALA A 106 5.99 -9.45 -8.11
CA ALA A 106 7.07 -9.76 -7.17
C ALA A 106 6.80 -11.01 -6.33
N GLY A 107 5.66 -11.68 -6.50
CA GLY A 107 5.34 -12.94 -5.85
C GLY A 107 4.26 -12.87 -4.76
N ALA A 108 3.78 -11.68 -4.46
CA ALA A 108 2.74 -11.50 -3.45
C ALA A 108 1.41 -12.14 -3.84
#